data_0e6313d9e2c54ea1d1ceb1a462626abd
#
_entry.id   0e6313d9e2c54ea1d1ceb1a462626abd
#
_cell.length_a   1.000
_cell.length_b   1.000
_cell.length_c   1.000
_cell.angle_alpha   90.00
_cell.angle_beta   90.00
_cell.angle_gamma   90.00
#
_symmetry.space_group_name_H-M   'P 1'
#
loop_
_entity.id
_entity.type
_entity.pdbx_description
1 polymer ?
#
loop_
_entity_poly.entity_id
_entity_poly.type
_entity_poly.pdbx_seq_one_letter_code
_entity_poly.pdbx_strand_id
1 'polypeptide(L)'
;MTTKLEDKHAGNGDLVGEGQPYLGEKYQTNGKPVANGRGEISVKQEANGKCGVPRKSLNMYSWQEIQKHNQKADQWLVINRKVYDVTGWANKHPGGSRVLNHYAGEDATDVFRAMHLDLDIVKLYLKPLLIGELAPEEPSQERHKSSQLVEDFRELRRTLEAMNMFKVNPVFFFLHFAQIMILETLAWLIVWHFGSGWPVTIFISFLLTISQVQCFLLQHDLGHISVFPKSKWSRLMQKFMMSHLKGLSTCWWNHRHFQHHVKTNIYPKDPDINTGPLFVNGYLKPVQVWEMKLCPGHLTVNYFSLQEFAWVSSFYIHYFIMFGPFYGIFGTILLIFLVKFLESPWVAYVTQMSHVPMRISKEENRDWLSAQVLATCNVEQSFFNDWFTGHLNFQIEHHLFPTMPCHNYHKVAPLVRSLCAKHGLQYVNKPLLKSLSARSSHFPLTACLHTIHWLVNHLPISYLLRDICMPSMDVRPFREHQQCNVKK
;
A
#
# COMPACT_ATOMS: atom_id res chain seq x y z
N MET A 1 28.85 -48.00 -27.89
CA MET A 1 28.42 -48.08 -29.28
C MET A 1 28.22 -46.67 -29.78
N THR A 2 29.17 -46.25 -30.56
CA THR A 2 29.30 -45.00 -31.28
C THR A 2 28.39 -45.00 -32.51
N THR A 3 27.77 -43.88 -32.84
CA THR A 3 27.64 -43.40 -34.22
C THR A 3 27.45 -41.90 -34.29
N LYS A 4 28.42 -41.28 -34.92
CA LYS A 4 28.44 -39.97 -35.58
C LYS A 4 27.65 -40.03 -36.88
N LEU A 5 27.23 -38.86 -37.36
CA LEU A 5 27.18 -38.37 -38.76
C LEU A 5 26.47 -37.02 -38.69
N GLU A 6 27.10 -35.95 -39.02
CA GLU A 6 27.73 -35.32 -40.17
C GLU A 6 26.88 -34.17 -40.75
N ASP A 7 27.58 -33.08 -40.91
CA ASP A 7 27.22 -31.78 -41.52
C ASP A 7 26.66 -31.85 -42.93
N LYS A 8 25.89 -30.85 -43.32
CA LYS A 8 25.99 -30.25 -44.65
C LYS A 8 25.66 -28.75 -44.69
N HIS A 9 26.60 -28.05 -45.29
CA HIS A 9 26.71 -26.64 -45.67
C HIS A 9 25.71 -26.16 -46.73
N ALA A 10 25.67 -24.83 -46.77
CA ALA A 10 25.50 -23.86 -47.88
C ALA A 10 24.19 -23.08 -47.79
N GLY A 11 24.14 -21.79 -48.03
CA GLY A 11 25.09 -20.78 -48.49
C GLY A 11 24.40 -19.42 -48.54
N ASN A 12 25.20 -18.40 -48.47
CA ASN A 12 25.15 -17.00 -48.90
C ASN A 12 23.85 -16.27 -49.22
N GLY A 13 23.81 -15.03 -48.71
CA GLY A 13 23.00 -13.95 -49.27
C GLY A 13 23.12 -12.64 -48.45
N ASP A 14 24.19 -11.88 -48.72
CA ASP A 14 24.35 -10.48 -48.30
C ASP A 14 23.24 -9.60 -48.86
N LEU A 15 22.68 -8.71 -48.07
CA LEU A 15 22.21 -7.39 -48.50
C LEU A 15 22.26 -6.39 -47.34
N VAL A 16 23.18 -5.47 -47.48
CA VAL A 16 23.34 -4.22 -46.75
C VAL A 16 22.16 -3.32 -47.11
N GLY A 17 21.51 -2.74 -46.10
CA GLY A 17 20.50 -1.70 -46.27
C GLY A 17 20.63 -0.66 -45.15
N GLU A 18 21.36 0.41 -45.49
CA GLU A 18 21.39 1.65 -44.71
C GLU A 18 20.01 2.29 -44.69
N GLY A 19 19.50 2.63 -43.51
CA GLY A 19 18.26 3.37 -43.29
C GLY A 19 18.45 4.55 -42.41
N GLN A 20 18.33 5.73 -42.99
CA GLN A 20 18.47 7.07 -42.41
C GLN A 20 17.39 7.39 -41.35
N PRO A 21 17.59 8.46 -40.53
CA PRO A 21 16.73 8.80 -39.37
C PRO A 21 15.46 9.54 -39.79
N TYR A 22 14.36 9.23 -39.14
CA TYR A 22 13.08 9.92 -39.34
C TYR A 22 13.10 11.31 -38.71
N LEU A 23 12.89 12.31 -39.54
CA LEU A 23 12.63 13.71 -39.24
C LEU A 23 11.16 13.90 -38.80
N GLY A 24 10.97 14.82 -37.82
CA GLY A 24 9.68 15.12 -37.25
C GLY A 24 8.68 15.76 -38.19
N GLU A 25 7.45 15.39 -38.07
CA GLU A 25 6.32 16.02 -38.76
C GLU A 25 5.87 17.30 -38.02
N LYS A 26 5.92 18.41 -38.76
CA LYS A 26 5.32 19.71 -38.38
C LYS A 26 3.86 19.71 -38.80
N TYR A 27 2.95 19.97 -37.86
CA TYR A 27 1.58 20.31 -38.18
C TYR A 27 1.49 21.69 -38.84
N GLN A 28 0.99 21.70 -40.07
CA GLN A 28 0.64 22.92 -40.82
C GLN A 28 -0.81 23.34 -40.51
N THR A 29 -0.98 24.57 -40.06
CA THR A 29 -2.27 25.24 -40.02
C THR A 29 -2.49 26.04 -41.29
N ASN A 30 -3.57 25.73 -41.99
CA ASN A 30 -3.99 26.43 -43.23
C ASN A 30 -4.59 27.82 -42.85
N GLY A 31 -3.95 28.88 -43.27
CA GLY A 31 -4.52 30.23 -43.34
C GLY A 31 -4.21 30.85 -44.70
N LYS A 32 -5.24 31.22 -45.46
CA LYS A 32 -5.17 31.88 -46.77
C LYS A 32 -4.59 33.28 -46.69
N PRO A 33 -3.80 33.78 -47.67
CA PRO A 33 -3.33 35.16 -47.72
C PRO A 33 -4.34 36.06 -48.44
N VAL A 34 -4.59 37.23 -47.89
CA VAL A 34 -5.21 38.37 -48.56
C VAL A 34 -4.14 39.46 -48.73
N ALA A 35 -3.90 39.84 -49.96
CA ALA A 35 -3.02 40.96 -50.34
C ALA A 35 -3.75 42.29 -50.25
N ASN A 36 -3.10 43.33 -49.78
CA ASN A 36 -2.86 44.63 -50.40
C ASN A 36 -2.65 45.76 -49.39
N GLY A 37 -1.70 46.66 -49.72
CA GLY A 37 -1.70 48.02 -49.24
C GLY A 37 -0.39 48.52 -48.63
N ARG A 38 0.41 49.27 -49.43
CA ARG A 38 1.55 50.06 -49.00
C ARG A 38 1.17 51.09 -47.92
N GLY A 39 2.03 51.22 -46.94
CA GLY A 39 1.98 52.31 -45.97
C GLY A 39 3.16 52.21 -45.01
N GLU A 40 4.22 52.99 -45.21
CA GLU A 40 5.29 53.20 -44.26
C GLU A 40 4.73 53.86 -42.99
N ILE A 41 4.85 53.23 -41.84
CA ILE A 41 4.58 53.88 -40.56
C ILE A 41 5.76 53.49 -39.61
N SER A 42 6.44 54.54 -39.15
CA SER A 42 7.49 54.48 -38.13
C SER A 42 7.00 53.82 -36.86
N VAL A 43 7.67 52.72 -36.44
CA VAL A 43 7.38 52.03 -35.19
C VAL A 43 8.00 52.84 -34.05
N LYS A 44 7.17 53.56 -33.30
CA LYS A 44 7.48 53.98 -31.93
C LYS A 44 7.48 52.72 -31.05
N GLN A 45 8.60 52.40 -30.46
CA GLN A 45 8.68 51.40 -29.38
C GLN A 45 7.93 51.94 -28.15
N GLU A 46 6.70 51.51 -27.96
CA GLU A 46 6.04 51.58 -26.66
C GLU A 46 6.52 50.41 -25.81
N ALA A 47 7.26 50.73 -24.75
CA ALA A 47 7.62 49.84 -23.69
C ALA A 47 6.36 49.40 -22.94
N ASN A 48 5.78 48.23 -23.34
CA ASN A 48 4.70 47.60 -22.60
C ASN A 48 5.24 46.97 -21.33
N GLY A 49 5.32 47.78 -20.26
CA GLY A 49 5.60 47.32 -18.90
C GLY A 49 4.48 46.40 -18.44
N LYS A 50 4.63 45.08 -18.70
CA LYS A 50 3.88 44.10 -17.92
C LYS A 50 4.35 44.22 -16.47
N CYS A 51 3.50 44.84 -15.65
CA CYS A 51 3.62 44.85 -14.21
C CYS A 51 3.57 43.40 -13.74
N GLY A 52 4.73 42.77 -13.66
CA GLY A 52 4.88 41.44 -13.05
C GLY A 52 4.56 41.60 -11.58
N VAL A 53 3.44 41.02 -11.15
CA VAL A 53 3.17 40.79 -9.73
C VAL A 53 4.44 40.16 -9.14
N PRO A 54 5.08 40.77 -8.11
CA PRO A 54 6.28 40.19 -7.53
C PRO A 54 5.98 38.77 -7.10
N ARG A 55 6.63 37.77 -7.70
CA ARG A 55 6.61 36.39 -7.17
C ARG A 55 7.14 36.49 -5.74
N LYS A 56 6.26 36.27 -4.76
CA LYS A 56 6.64 36.20 -3.36
C LYS A 56 7.81 35.21 -3.30
N SER A 57 9.01 35.70 -2.94
CA SER A 57 10.18 34.84 -2.80
C SER A 57 9.83 33.76 -1.78
N LEU A 58 9.94 32.49 -2.16
CA LEU A 58 9.76 31.38 -1.23
C LEU A 58 10.91 31.39 -0.23
N ASN A 59 10.61 31.08 1.02
CA ASN A 59 11.66 30.91 2.03
C ASN A 59 12.54 29.73 1.64
N MET A 60 13.84 29.84 1.96
CA MET A 60 14.82 28.77 1.76
C MET A 60 15.17 28.15 3.10
N TYR A 61 15.15 26.82 3.15
CA TYR A 61 15.40 26.06 4.38
C TYR A 61 16.54 25.07 4.19
N SER A 62 17.36 24.87 5.24
CA SER A 62 18.36 23.81 5.29
C SER A 62 17.75 22.51 5.84
N TRP A 63 18.39 21.35 5.57
CA TRP A 63 18.01 20.09 6.20
C TRP A 63 18.05 20.15 7.73
N GLN A 64 19.03 20.86 8.28
CA GLN A 64 19.16 21.03 9.72
C GLN A 64 17.95 21.75 10.34
N GLU A 65 17.37 22.72 9.64
CA GLU A 65 16.13 23.37 10.08
C GLU A 65 14.93 22.43 9.97
N ILE A 66 14.74 21.82 8.80
CA ILE A 66 13.60 20.94 8.52
C ILE A 66 13.52 19.78 9.52
N GLN A 67 14.66 19.19 9.88
CA GLN A 67 14.73 18.07 10.83
C GLN A 67 14.26 18.41 12.26
N LYS A 68 14.21 19.70 12.64
CA LYS A 68 13.66 20.11 13.94
C LYS A 68 12.13 19.96 14.02
N HIS A 69 11.46 20.05 12.85
CA HIS A 69 10.01 19.99 12.74
C HIS A 69 9.51 18.54 12.54
N ASN A 70 9.84 17.66 13.49
CA ASN A 70 9.57 16.22 13.45
C ASN A 70 8.60 15.73 14.55
N GLN A 71 7.94 16.65 15.25
CA GLN A 71 7.02 16.33 16.34
C GLN A 71 5.57 16.39 15.85
N LYS A 72 4.68 15.61 16.48
CA LYS A 72 3.25 15.59 16.14
C LYS A 72 2.60 16.98 16.13
N ALA A 73 3.07 17.89 16.94
CA ALA A 73 2.58 19.27 17.04
C ALA A 73 3.26 20.23 16.05
N ASP A 74 4.31 19.77 15.36
CA ASP A 74 5.12 20.59 14.46
C ASP A 74 5.80 19.68 13.41
N GLN A 75 5.19 19.57 12.21
CA GLN A 75 5.54 18.58 11.19
C GLN A 75 5.78 19.24 9.84
N TRP A 76 7.01 19.17 9.38
CA TRP A 76 7.38 19.57 8.03
C TRP A 76 7.79 18.36 7.20
N LEU A 77 7.50 18.38 5.91
CA LEU A 77 7.91 17.35 4.93
C LEU A 77 8.59 18.01 3.74
N VAL A 78 9.56 17.32 3.15
CA VAL A 78 10.11 17.69 1.84
C VAL A 78 9.54 16.78 0.77
N ILE A 79 9.01 17.38 -0.32
CA ILE A 79 8.56 16.67 -1.51
C ILE A 79 9.08 17.39 -2.74
N ASN A 80 9.93 16.76 -3.54
CA ASN A 80 10.55 17.36 -4.73
C ASN A 80 11.23 18.71 -4.41
N ARG A 81 12.07 18.76 -3.37
CA ARG A 81 12.77 19.96 -2.85
C ARG A 81 11.87 21.08 -2.31
N LYS A 82 10.55 20.87 -2.26
CA LYS A 82 9.60 21.82 -1.66
C LYS A 82 9.29 21.43 -0.23
N VAL A 83 9.24 22.42 0.64
CA VAL A 83 8.98 22.26 2.08
C VAL A 83 7.53 22.56 2.38
N TYR A 84 6.85 21.62 3.04
CA TYR A 84 5.43 21.71 3.36
C TYR A 84 5.23 21.59 4.87
N ASP A 85 4.49 22.54 5.45
CA ASP A 85 3.99 22.41 6.82
C ASP A 85 2.67 21.63 6.80
N VAL A 86 2.70 20.42 7.34
CA VAL A 86 1.54 19.51 7.39
C VAL A 86 0.92 19.43 8.78
N THR A 87 1.38 20.19 9.76
CA THR A 87 0.95 20.15 11.16
C THR A 87 -0.55 20.21 11.29
N GLY A 88 -1.18 21.25 10.75
CA GLY A 88 -2.63 21.46 10.84
C GLY A 88 -3.46 20.55 9.94
N TRP A 89 -2.82 19.90 8.95
CA TRP A 89 -3.49 19.06 7.97
C TRP A 89 -3.40 17.57 8.24
N ALA A 90 -2.42 17.13 9.04
CA ALA A 90 -2.13 15.71 9.27
C ALA A 90 -3.39 14.90 9.67
N ASN A 91 -4.23 15.42 10.55
CA ASN A 91 -5.46 14.73 10.98
C ASN A 91 -6.55 14.66 9.88
N LYS A 92 -6.41 15.41 8.79
CA LYS A 92 -7.34 15.40 7.64
C LYS A 92 -6.83 14.50 6.50
N HIS A 93 -5.61 13.97 6.61
CA HIS A 93 -5.02 13.14 5.58
C HIS A 93 -5.79 11.82 5.41
N PRO A 94 -6.24 11.46 4.20
CA PRO A 94 -7.03 10.24 3.96
C PRO A 94 -6.34 8.94 4.37
N GLY A 95 -4.99 8.88 4.31
CA GLY A 95 -4.16 7.76 4.77
C GLY A 95 -3.95 7.72 6.30
N GLY A 96 -4.49 8.71 7.03
CA GLY A 96 -4.31 8.87 8.47
C GLY A 96 -3.10 9.74 8.84
N SER A 97 -3.13 10.34 10.03
CA SER A 97 -2.06 11.23 10.49
C SER A 97 -0.72 10.52 10.73
N ARG A 98 -0.75 9.24 11.09
CA ARG A 98 0.46 8.49 11.43
C ARG A 98 1.42 8.33 10.26
N VAL A 99 0.91 8.17 9.03
CA VAL A 99 1.77 8.04 7.85
C VAL A 99 2.58 9.32 7.59
N LEU A 100 1.98 10.50 7.86
CA LEU A 100 2.70 11.78 7.79
C LEU A 100 3.71 11.92 8.94
N ASN A 101 3.31 11.56 10.17
CA ASN A 101 4.19 11.59 11.34
C ASN A 101 5.46 10.75 11.15
N HIS A 102 5.39 9.68 10.35
CA HIS A 102 6.52 8.80 10.10
C HIS A 102 7.61 9.43 9.22
N TYR A 103 7.27 10.47 8.47
CA TYR A 103 8.20 11.22 7.62
C TYR A 103 8.41 12.68 8.05
N ALA A 104 7.88 13.08 9.22
CA ALA A 104 8.11 14.44 9.73
C ALA A 104 9.61 14.73 9.87
N GLY A 105 10.08 15.83 9.27
CA GLY A 105 11.49 16.22 9.17
C GLY A 105 12.32 15.52 8.10
N GLU A 106 11.70 14.66 7.24
CA GLU A 106 12.39 13.84 6.23
C GLU A 106 11.95 14.16 4.78
N ASP A 107 12.72 13.66 3.80
CA ASP A 107 12.31 13.63 2.40
C ASP A 107 11.26 12.54 2.19
N ALA A 108 10.03 12.95 1.87
CA ALA A 108 8.91 12.08 1.58
C ALA A 108 8.64 11.90 0.07
N THR A 109 9.54 12.35 -0.81
CA THR A 109 9.31 12.39 -2.27
C THR A 109 8.92 11.02 -2.84
N ASP A 110 9.69 9.99 -2.52
CA ASP A 110 9.51 8.67 -3.14
C ASP A 110 8.31 7.92 -2.56
N VAL A 111 8.10 7.97 -1.24
CA VAL A 111 6.90 7.40 -0.61
C VAL A 111 5.63 8.13 -1.07
N PHE A 112 5.70 9.46 -1.20
CA PHE A 112 4.59 10.25 -1.73
C PHE A 112 4.20 9.79 -3.14
N ARG A 113 5.17 9.61 -4.03
CA ARG A 113 4.95 9.12 -5.40
C ARG A 113 4.47 7.66 -5.42
N ALA A 114 4.94 6.83 -4.49
CA ALA A 114 4.55 5.43 -4.40
C ALA A 114 3.08 5.26 -3.99
N MET A 115 2.61 6.06 -3.04
CA MET A 115 1.29 5.91 -2.40
C MET A 115 0.16 6.70 -3.09
N HIS A 116 0.46 7.60 -4.02
CA HIS A 116 -0.54 8.44 -4.67
C HIS A 116 -0.56 8.19 -6.20
N LEU A 117 -1.72 7.74 -6.70
CA LEU A 117 -1.91 7.49 -8.13
C LEU A 117 -2.12 8.81 -8.91
N ASP A 118 -3.01 9.67 -8.42
CA ASP A 118 -3.37 10.94 -9.07
C ASP A 118 -2.63 12.09 -8.40
N LEU A 119 -1.43 12.36 -8.93
CA LEU A 119 -0.57 13.41 -8.39
C LEU A 119 -1.11 14.82 -8.64
N ASP A 120 -1.93 15.02 -9.67
CA ASP A 120 -2.44 16.35 -10.03
C ASP A 120 -3.52 16.78 -9.06
N ILE A 121 -4.44 15.90 -8.68
CA ILE A 121 -5.41 16.18 -7.62
C ILE A 121 -4.69 16.42 -6.28
N VAL A 122 -3.70 15.59 -5.94
CA VAL A 122 -3.00 15.72 -4.65
C VAL A 122 -2.20 17.02 -4.57
N LYS A 123 -1.61 17.50 -5.67
CA LYS A 123 -0.93 18.81 -5.72
C LYS A 123 -1.83 19.99 -5.34
N LEU A 124 -3.14 19.91 -5.60
CA LEU A 124 -4.08 20.95 -5.18
C LEU A 124 -4.16 21.06 -3.65
N TYR A 125 -4.08 19.93 -2.93
CA TYR A 125 -4.06 19.93 -1.47
C TYR A 125 -2.70 20.34 -0.89
N LEU A 126 -1.59 20.08 -1.60
CA LEU A 126 -0.26 20.49 -1.19
C LEU A 126 -0.02 22.00 -1.33
N LYS A 127 -0.64 22.65 -2.32
CA LYS A 127 -0.40 24.06 -2.62
C LYS A 127 -0.58 25.00 -1.40
N PRO A 128 -1.62 24.89 -0.57
CA PRO A 128 -1.79 25.75 0.61
C PRO A 128 -0.83 25.41 1.77
N LEU A 129 -0.17 24.26 1.73
CA LEU A 129 0.76 23.78 2.76
C LEU A 129 2.22 24.16 2.45
N LEU A 130 2.49 24.70 1.26
CA LEU A 130 3.83 25.08 0.82
C LEU A 130 4.31 26.29 1.61
N ILE A 131 5.42 26.14 2.33
CA ILE A 131 6.06 27.20 3.14
C ILE A 131 7.40 27.69 2.56
N GLY A 132 8.04 26.87 1.70
CA GLY A 132 9.33 27.24 1.09
C GLY A 132 9.93 26.12 0.25
N GLU A 133 11.22 26.26 -0.03
CA GLU A 133 12.01 25.30 -0.79
C GLU A 133 13.33 24.97 -0.03
N LEU A 134 13.88 23.81 -0.35
CA LEU A 134 15.20 23.42 0.14
C LEU A 134 16.25 24.35 -0.50
N ALA A 135 17.17 24.87 0.30
CA ALA A 135 18.20 25.79 -0.16
C ALA A 135 19.02 25.20 -1.32
N PRO A 136 19.43 26.00 -2.33
CA PRO A 136 20.12 25.50 -3.53
C PRO A 136 21.40 24.72 -3.22
N GLU A 137 22.14 25.12 -2.19
CA GLU A 137 23.37 24.51 -1.72
C GLU A 137 23.17 23.18 -0.97
N GLU A 138 21.92 22.92 -0.52
CA GLU A 138 21.60 21.67 0.14
C GLU A 138 21.40 20.55 -0.89
N PRO A 139 21.94 19.34 -0.62
CA PRO A 139 21.74 18.20 -1.51
C PRO A 139 20.26 17.84 -1.60
N SER A 140 19.84 17.27 -2.74
CA SER A 140 18.45 16.85 -2.97
C SER A 140 17.97 15.78 -2.00
N GLN A 141 18.91 15.03 -1.41
CA GLN A 141 18.68 14.01 -0.39
C GLN A 141 19.44 14.38 0.87
N GLU A 142 19.00 13.86 2.01
CA GLU A 142 19.81 13.95 3.23
C GLU A 142 21.20 13.32 2.99
N ARG A 143 22.25 13.90 3.57
CA ARG A 143 23.67 13.58 3.28
C ARG A 143 24.04 12.10 3.43
N HIS A 144 23.32 11.34 4.24
CA HIS A 144 23.58 9.92 4.48
C HIS A 144 22.93 8.98 3.45
N LYS A 145 22.11 9.51 2.50
CA LYS A 145 21.47 8.73 1.45
C LYS A 145 22.29 8.78 0.15
N SER A 146 22.36 7.65 -0.55
CA SER A 146 23.01 7.59 -1.86
C SER A 146 22.16 8.29 -2.92
N SER A 147 22.62 9.44 -3.39
CA SER A 147 21.93 10.22 -4.44
C SER A 147 21.81 9.45 -5.75
N GLN A 148 22.84 8.66 -6.12
CA GLN A 148 22.84 7.85 -7.34
C GLN A 148 21.81 6.73 -7.29
N LEU A 149 21.70 6.04 -6.16
CA LEU A 149 20.70 4.97 -5.96
C LEU A 149 19.28 5.54 -6.08
N VAL A 150 19.03 6.68 -5.44
CA VAL A 150 17.69 7.32 -5.48
C VAL A 150 17.34 7.76 -6.90
N GLU A 151 18.29 8.34 -7.64
CA GLU A 151 18.05 8.78 -9.03
C GLU A 151 17.82 7.59 -9.97
N ASP A 152 18.59 6.52 -9.84
CA ASP A 152 18.41 5.31 -10.63
C ASP A 152 17.03 4.65 -10.35
N PHE A 153 16.57 4.67 -9.08
CA PHE A 153 15.24 4.20 -8.74
C PHE A 153 14.14 5.08 -9.36
N ARG A 154 14.32 6.39 -9.33
CA ARG A 154 13.38 7.34 -9.97
C ARG A 154 13.37 7.19 -11.48
N GLU A 155 14.52 6.88 -12.09
CA GLU A 155 14.60 6.56 -13.52
C GLU A 155 13.89 5.25 -13.86
N LEU A 156 14.10 4.19 -13.05
CA LEU A 156 13.34 2.94 -13.19
C LEU A 156 11.84 3.23 -13.14
N ARG A 157 11.36 4.03 -12.18
CA ARG A 157 9.93 4.35 -12.10
C ARG A 157 9.42 5.07 -13.35
N ARG A 158 10.16 6.06 -13.87
CA ARG A 158 9.81 6.77 -15.14
C ARG A 158 9.73 5.79 -16.30
N THR A 159 10.67 4.86 -16.38
CA THR A 159 10.68 3.79 -17.40
C THR A 159 9.43 2.90 -17.29
N LEU A 160 9.05 2.48 -16.08
CA LEU A 160 7.85 1.67 -15.84
C LEU A 160 6.56 2.44 -16.18
N GLU A 161 6.50 3.74 -15.90
CA GLU A 161 5.40 4.61 -16.31
C GLU A 161 5.29 4.70 -17.84
N ALA A 162 6.42 4.91 -18.53
CA ALA A 162 6.48 4.92 -20.00
C ALA A 162 6.10 3.56 -20.63
N MET A 163 6.43 2.46 -19.98
CA MET A 163 6.05 1.09 -20.39
C MET A 163 4.59 0.75 -20.04
N ASN A 164 3.81 1.68 -19.52
CA ASN A 164 2.42 1.48 -19.07
C ASN A 164 2.23 0.37 -18.02
N MET A 165 3.24 0.12 -17.17
CA MET A 165 3.15 -0.92 -16.14
C MET A 165 2.13 -0.59 -15.02
N PHE A 166 1.71 0.68 -14.91
CA PHE A 166 0.63 1.11 -14.02
C PHE A 166 -0.76 1.04 -14.66
N LYS A 167 -0.87 0.56 -15.91
CA LYS A 167 -2.15 0.39 -16.58
C LYS A 167 -2.80 -0.93 -16.17
N VAL A 168 -4.07 -0.83 -15.77
CA VAL A 168 -4.87 -1.99 -15.35
C VAL A 168 -5.30 -2.85 -16.54
N ASN A 169 -5.33 -4.18 -16.34
CA ASN A 169 -6.05 -5.11 -17.18
C ASN A 169 -7.43 -5.43 -16.54
N PRO A 170 -8.53 -4.87 -17.04
CA PRO A 170 -9.85 -5.06 -16.43
C PRO A 170 -10.36 -6.50 -16.51
N VAL A 171 -9.94 -7.27 -17.53
CA VAL A 171 -10.34 -8.68 -17.68
C VAL A 171 -9.76 -9.52 -16.56
N PHE A 172 -8.51 -9.28 -16.17
CA PHE A 172 -7.87 -9.98 -15.06
C PHE A 172 -8.66 -9.79 -13.75
N PHE A 173 -8.98 -8.55 -13.40
CA PHE A 173 -9.72 -8.25 -12.18
C PHE A 173 -11.18 -8.70 -12.24
N PHE A 174 -11.80 -8.65 -13.40
CA PHE A 174 -13.14 -9.19 -13.59
C PHE A 174 -13.18 -10.72 -13.40
N LEU A 175 -12.22 -11.46 -13.95
CA LEU A 175 -12.14 -12.92 -13.76
C LEU A 175 -11.88 -13.28 -12.30
N HIS A 176 -11.02 -12.52 -11.61
CA HIS A 176 -10.78 -12.72 -10.17
C HIS A 176 -12.06 -12.48 -9.36
N PHE A 177 -12.78 -11.40 -9.63
CA PHE A 177 -14.07 -11.12 -9.02
C PHE A 177 -15.12 -12.21 -9.33
N ALA A 178 -15.21 -12.63 -10.60
CA ALA A 178 -16.12 -13.67 -11.02
C ALA A 178 -15.86 -15.00 -10.32
N GLN A 179 -14.61 -15.39 -10.12
CA GLN A 179 -14.23 -16.58 -9.34
C GLN A 179 -14.83 -16.53 -7.93
N ILE A 180 -14.74 -15.39 -7.25
CA ILE A 180 -15.27 -15.20 -5.89
C ILE A 180 -16.77 -15.41 -5.87
N MET A 181 -17.49 -14.73 -6.77
CA MET A 181 -18.96 -14.82 -6.86
C MET A 181 -19.43 -16.22 -7.24
N ILE A 182 -18.72 -16.91 -8.13
CA ILE A 182 -19.01 -18.29 -8.51
C ILE A 182 -18.87 -19.23 -7.31
N LEU A 183 -17.80 -19.09 -6.52
CA LEU A 183 -17.57 -19.94 -5.34
C LEU A 183 -18.65 -19.75 -4.28
N GLU A 184 -19.06 -18.53 -3.99
CA GLU A 184 -20.16 -18.26 -3.04
C GLU A 184 -21.50 -18.79 -3.54
N THR A 185 -21.81 -18.53 -4.81
CA THR A 185 -23.05 -19.04 -5.43
C THR A 185 -23.07 -20.57 -5.44
N LEU A 186 -21.95 -21.20 -5.80
CA LEU A 186 -21.82 -22.65 -5.82
C LEU A 186 -22.00 -23.26 -4.42
N ALA A 187 -21.39 -22.67 -3.39
CA ALA A 187 -21.55 -23.11 -2.01
C ALA A 187 -23.03 -23.06 -1.58
N TRP A 188 -23.74 -21.98 -1.92
CA TRP A 188 -25.17 -21.86 -1.65
C TRP A 188 -26.02 -22.88 -2.42
N LEU A 189 -25.78 -23.08 -3.75
CA LEU A 189 -26.50 -24.06 -4.57
C LEU A 189 -26.31 -25.48 -4.06
N ILE A 190 -25.12 -25.83 -3.58
CA ILE A 190 -24.82 -27.14 -3.00
C ILE A 190 -25.65 -27.39 -1.75
N VAL A 191 -25.71 -26.42 -0.83
CA VAL A 191 -26.53 -26.54 0.38
C VAL A 191 -28.02 -26.61 0.02
N TRP A 192 -28.44 -25.78 -0.93
CA TRP A 192 -29.85 -25.77 -1.39
C TRP A 192 -30.27 -27.10 -1.98
N HIS A 193 -29.39 -27.80 -2.72
CA HIS A 193 -29.69 -29.06 -3.37
C HIS A 193 -29.50 -30.29 -2.46
N PHE A 194 -28.43 -30.33 -1.67
CA PHE A 194 -28.03 -31.50 -0.89
C PHE A 194 -28.33 -31.37 0.61
N GLY A 195 -28.82 -30.22 1.06
CA GLY A 195 -29.07 -29.93 2.48
C GLY A 195 -27.83 -29.62 3.29
N SER A 196 -28.00 -29.45 4.62
CA SER A 196 -27.00 -28.99 5.56
C SER A 196 -26.31 -30.13 6.35
N GLY A 197 -26.24 -31.35 5.78
CA GLY A 197 -25.49 -32.46 6.38
C GLY A 197 -24.00 -32.14 6.57
N TRP A 198 -23.38 -32.80 7.58
CA TRP A 198 -21.97 -32.51 7.91
C TRP A 198 -20.97 -32.65 6.74
N PRO A 199 -21.08 -33.63 5.79
CA PRO A 199 -20.15 -33.70 4.65
C PRO A 199 -20.31 -32.48 3.73
N VAL A 200 -21.55 -32.06 3.49
CA VAL A 200 -21.86 -30.86 2.69
C VAL A 200 -21.31 -29.62 3.38
N THR A 201 -21.51 -29.49 4.68
CA THR A 201 -21.02 -28.36 5.48
C THR A 201 -19.49 -28.25 5.40
N ILE A 202 -18.76 -29.36 5.55
CA ILE A 202 -17.31 -29.36 5.40
C ILE A 202 -16.91 -28.91 4.00
N PHE A 203 -17.53 -29.48 2.96
CA PHE A 203 -17.18 -29.16 1.57
C PHE A 203 -17.43 -27.70 1.22
N ILE A 204 -18.61 -27.16 1.58
CA ILE A 204 -18.89 -25.73 1.33
C ILE A 204 -18.01 -24.80 2.17
N SER A 205 -17.60 -25.21 3.37
CA SER A 205 -16.66 -24.41 4.18
C SER A 205 -15.33 -24.23 3.47
N PHE A 206 -14.83 -25.22 2.73
CA PHE A 206 -13.64 -25.04 1.88
C PHE A 206 -13.88 -24.08 0.72
N LEU A 207 -15.02 -24.19 0.03
CA LEU A 207 -15.38 -23.27 -1.07
C LEU A 207 -15.49 -21.83 -0.57
N LEU A 208 -16.18 -21.62 0.55
CA LEU A 208 -16.32 -20.31 1.19
C LEU A 208 -14.97 -19.78 1.71
N THR A 209 -14.11 -20.66 2.23
CA THR A 209 -12.76 -20.28 2.64
C THR A 209 -11.95 -19.75 1.46
N ILE A 210 -11.97 -20.45 0.32
CA ILE A 210 -11.27 -19.97 -0.89
C ILE A 210 -11.85 -18.62 -1.32
N SER A 211 -13.18 -18.48 -1.37
CA SER A 211 -13.84 -17.20 -1.69
C SER A 211 -13.37 -16.08 -0.77
N GLN A 212 -13.39 -16.31 0.55
CA GLN A 212 -12.99 -15.32 1.55
C GLN A 212 -11.53 -14.90 1.45
N VAL A 213 -10.62 -15.85 1.15
CA VAL A 213 -9.20 -15.53 0.92
C VAL A 213 -9.04 -14.72 -0.37
N GLN A 214 -9.69 -15.14 -1.47
CA GLN A 214 -9.62 -14.43 -2.73
C GLN A 214 -10.25 -13.02 -2.64
N CYS A 215 -11.31 -12.84 -1.82
CA CYS A 215 -11.83 -11.52 -1.46
C CYS A 215 -10.76 -10.63 -0.80
N PHE A 216 -10.00 -11.20 0.14
CA PHE A 216 -8.93 -10.48 0.83
C PHE A 216 -7.82 -10.05 -0.15
N LEU A 217 -7.42 -10.94 -1.06
CA LEU A 217 -6.38 -10.67 -2.05
C LEU A 217 -6.82 -9.59 -3.05
N LEU A 218 -8.06 -9.67 -3.55
CA LEU A 218 -8.59 -8.66 -4.48
C LEU A 218 -8.81 -7.29 -3.81
N GLN A 219 -9.33 -7.26 -2.56
CA GLN A 219 -9.51 -6.00 -1.84
C GLN A 219 -8.18 -5.28 -1.57
N HIS A 220 -7.08 -6.02 -1.48
CA HIS A 220 -5.75 -5.47 -1.28
C HIS A 220 -5.35 -4.51 -2.42
N ASP A 221 -5.49 -4.94 -3.67
CA ASP A 221 -5.25 -4.08 -4.85
C ASP A 221 -6.21 -2.89 -4.91
N LEU A 222 -7.48 -3.12 -4.56
CA LEU A 222 -8.49 -2.05 -4.48
C LEU A 222 -8.13 -1.01 -3.41
N GLY A 223 -7.56 -1.44 -2.28
CA GLY A 223 -7.07 -0.58 -1.21
C GLY A 223 -5.94 0.35 -1.66
N HIS A 224 -5.04 -0.16 -2.49
CA HIS A 224 -3.95 0.61 -3.12
C HIS A 224 -4.38 1.46 -4.32
N ILE A 225 -5.67 1.43 -4.66
CA ILE A 225 -6.25 2.19 -5.80
C ILE A 225 -5.60 1.79 -7.13
N SER A 226 -5.08 0.57 -7.26
CA SER A 226 -4.40 0.08 -8.46
C SER A 226 -5.36 -0.45 -9.55
N VAL A 227 -6.69 -0.54 -9.28
CA VAL A 227 -7.68 -1.19 -10.17
C VAL A 227 -8.51 -0.20 -10.96
N PHE A 228 -9.00 0.86 -10.35
CA PHE A 228 -9.85 1.85 -11.03
C PHE A 228 -9.16 3.20 -11.16
N PRO A 229 -9.32 3.90 -12.31
CA PRO A 229 -8.75 5.23 -12.50
C PRO A 229 -9.26 6.27 -11.48
N LYS A 230 -10.53 6.13 -11.06
CA LYS A 230 -11.14 7.02 -10.06
C LYS A 230 -11.14 6.34 -8.70
N SER A 231 -10.45 6.89 -7.72
CA SER A 231 -10.30 6.38 -6.36
C SER A 231 -11.62 6.03 -5.66
N LYS A 232 -12.72 6.78 -5.97
CA LYS A 232 -14.04 6.49 -5.40
C LYS A 232 -14.56 5.10 -5.74
N TRP A 233 -14.29 4.59 -6.94
CA TRP A 233 -14.73 3.26 -7.36
C TRP A 233 -13.88 2.16 -6.71
N SER A 234 -12.56 2.35 -6.59
CA SER A 234 -11.70 1.44 -5.84
C SER A 234 -12.16 1.34 -4.38
N ARG A 235 -12.44 2.48 -3.73
CA ARG A 235 -12.92 2.50 -2.34
C ARG A 235 -14.29 1.85 -2.17
N LEU A 236 -15.24 2.09 -3.09
CA LEU A 236 -16.56 1.46 -3.03
C LEU A 236 -16.45 -0.06 -3.20
N MET A 237 -15.67 -0.51 -4.20
CA MET A 237 -15.47 -1.93 -4.45
C MET A 237 -14.68 -2.60 -3.32
N GLN A 238 -13.69 -1.90 -2.74
CA GLN A 238 -12.99 -2.38 -1.55
C GLN A 238 -13.94 -2.60 -0.37
N LYS A 239 -14.87 -1.67 -0.11
CA LYS A 239 -15.90 -1.85 0.92
C LYS A 239 -16.81 -3.04 0.63
N PHE A 240 -17.21 -3.22 -0.62
CA PHE A 240 -18.00 -4.38 -1.02
C PHE A 240 -17.22 -5.69 -0.75
N MET A 241 -15.97 -5.79 -1.21
CA MET A 241 -15.15 -6.99 -1.01
C MET A 241 -14.80 -7.23 0.45
N MET A 242 -14.28 -6.22 1.14
CA MET A 242 -13.75 -6.36 2.50
C MET A 242 -14.86 -6.34 3.56
N SER A 243 -15.87 -5.48 3.43
CA SER A 243 -16.86 -5.32 4.49
C SER A 243 -18.12 -6.14 4.23
N HIS A 244 -18.65 -6.17 2.99
CA HIS A 244 -19.87 -6.93 2.69
C HIS A 244 -19.60 -8.42 2.45
N LEU A 245 -18.59 -8.79 1.66
CA LEU A 245 -18.32 -10.21 1.38
C LEU A 245 -17.47 -10.88 2.46
N LYS A 246 -16.57 -10.14 3.12
CA LYS A 246 -15.64 -10.69 4.10
C LYS A 246 -15.97 -10.34 5.56
N GLY A 247 -16.75 -9.31 5.84
CA GLY A 247 -17.15 -8.91 7.18
C GLY A 247 -16.09 -8.18 7.99
N LEU A 248 -15.19 -7.44 7.35
CA LEU A 248 -14.09 -6.70 7.99
C LEU A 248 -14.14 -5.21 7.66
N SER A 249 -13.64 -4.38 8.58
CA SER A 249 -13.54 -2.93 8.35
C SER A 249 -12.44 -2.58 7.37
N THR A 250 -12.80 -1.87 6.29
CA THR A 250 -11.84 -1.30 5.33
C THR A 250 -11.01 -0.18 5.95
N CYS A 251 -11.62 0.64 6.83
CA CYS A 251 -10.91 1.73 7.50
C CYS A 251 -9.80 1.20 8.41
N TRP A 252 -10.10 0.15 9.18
CA TRP A 252 -9.11 -0.51 10.04
C TRP A 252 -7.96 -1.09 9.22
N TRP A 253 -8.29 -1.82 8.13
CA TRP A 253 -7.28 -2.41 7.26
C TRP A 253 -6.37 -1.34 6.64
N ASN A 254 -6.96 -0.35 5.98
CA ASN A 254 -6.21 0.71 5.30
C ASN A 254 -5.30 1.47 6.28
N HIS A 255 -5.81 1.76 7.50
CA HIS A 255 -5.00 2.45 8.51
C HIS A 255 -3.76 1.66 8.90
N ARG A 256 -3.85 0.35 9.10
CA ARG A 256 -2.70 -0.49 9.43
C ARG A 256 -1.79 -0.67 8.24
N HIS A 257 -2.37 -1.03 7.11
CA HIS A 257 -1.64 -1.41 5.91
C HIS A 257 -0.82 -0.26 5.31
N PHE A 258 -1.36 0.96 5.30
CA PHE A 258 -0.59 2.12 4.84
C PHE A 258 0.59 2.45 5.77
N GLN A 259 0.45 2.30 7.08
CA GLN A 259 1.58 2.46 8.01
C GLN A 259 2.65 1.40 7.78
N HIS A 260 2.24 0.14 7.54
CA HIS A 260 3.14 -0.95 7.20
C HIS A 260 3.96 -0.62 5.94
N HIS A 261 3.33 -0.20 4.83
CA HIS A 261 4.04 0.21 3.62
C HIS A 261 5.02 1.36 3.86
N VAL A 262 4.63 2.33 4.65
CA VAL A 262 5.41 3.56 4.86
C VAL A 262 6.70 3.31 5.65
N LYS A 263 6.69 2.40 6.63
CA LYS A 263 7.86 2.06 7.46
C LYS A 263 7.91 0.55 7.72
N THR A 264 7.97 -0.23 6.65
CA THR A 264 7.96 -1.70 6.66
C THR A 264 9.08 -2.28 7.51
N ASN A 265 8.76 -3.19 8.42
CA ASN A 265 9.69 -3.83 9.37
C ASN A 265 10.49 -2.84 10.25
N ILE A 266 10.00 -1.62 10.45
CA ILE A 266 10.63 -0.63 11.34
C ILE A 266 9.90 -0.61 12.70
N TYR A 267 10.58 -1.06 13.76
CA TYR A 267 10.05 -1.01 15.12
C TYR A 267 10.23 0.40 15.72
N PRO A 268 9.23 0.98 16.39
CA PRO A 268 7.86 0.48 16.64
C PRO A 268 6.81 0.99 15.62
N LYS A 269 7.24 1.52 14.46
CA LYS A 269 6.38 2.25 13.51
C LYS A 269 5.48 1.33 12.69
N ASP A 270 5.97 0.12 12.36
CA ASP A 270 5.18 -0.87 11.61
C ASP A 270 4.20 -1.61 12.54
N PRO A 271 2.88 -1.47 12.30
CA PRO A 271 1.89 -2.16 13.12
C PRO A 271 1.85 -3.68 12.91
N ASP A 272 2.43 -4.20 11.83
CA ASP A 272 2.40 -5.64 11.52
C ASP A 272 3.47 -6.43 12.28
N ILE A 273 4.54 -5.78 12.71
CA ILE A 273 5.53 -6.37 13.62
C ILE A 273 5.23 -6.06 15.10
N ASN A 274 4.43 -5.04 15.38
CA ASN A 274 4.05 -4.62 16.73
C ASN A 274 2.59 -5.02 17.00
N THR A 275 2.33 -6.32 17.14
CA THR A 275 0.99 -6.90 17.21
C THR A 275 0.33 -6.84 18.60
N GLY A 276 0.88 -6.07 19.52
CA GLY A 276 0.29 -5.83 20.85
C GLY A 276 1.00 -6.56 21.98
N PRO A 277 0.40 -6.65 23.19
CA PRO A 277 1.13 -7.01 24.42
C PRO A 277 1.70 -8.42 24.46
N LEU A 278 1.28 -9.30 23.55
CA LEU A 278 1.66 -10.70 23.57
C LEU A 278 2.77 -11.05 22.57
N PHE A 279 2.96 -10.28 21.49
CA PHE A 279 3.91 -10.61 20.43
C PHE A 279 4.57 -9.39 19.80
N VAL A 280 5.91 -9.38 19.82
CA VAL A 280 6.75 -8.57 18.95
C VAL A 280 7.50 -9.53 18.05
N ASN A 281 7.24 -9.49 16.74
CA ASN A 281 8.03 -10.26 15.78
C ASN A 281 9.47 -9.73 15.79
N GLY A 282 10.44 -10.61 16.04
CA GLY A 282 11.84 -10.31 15.75
C GLY A 282 12.84 -10.47 16.88
N TYR A 283 12.58 -10.13 18.11
CA TYR A 283 13.37 -10.46 19.29
C TYR A 283 12.44 -10.59 20.48
N LEU A 284 12.24 -11.82 20.90
CA LEU A 284 11.65 -12.12 22.19
C LEU A 284 12.58 -11.64 23.32
N LYS A 285 12.57 -10.36 23.62
CA LYS A 285 12.69 -10.00 25.02
C LYS A 285 11.34 -10.38 25.62
N PRO A 286 11.30 -11.19 26.67
CA PRO A 286 10.06 -11.32 27.44
C PRO A 286 9.70 -9.91 27.87
N VAL A 287 8.62 -9.38 27.30
CA VAL A 287 8.02 -8.13 27.75
C VAL A 287 7.67 -8.41 29.21
N GLN A 288 8.35 -7.74 30.14
CA GLN A 288 8.01 -7.87 31.53
C GLN A 288 6.54 -7.48 31.63
N VAL A 289 5.72 -8.40 32.14
CA VAL A 289 4.25 -8.26 32.20
C VAL A 289 3.82 -6.95 32.89
N TRP A 290 4.71 -6.32 33.63
CA TRP A 290 4.53 -5.04 34.32
C TRP A 290 4.60 -3.79 33.42
N GLU A 291 5.13 -3.88 32.20
CA GLU A 291 5.08 -2.80 31.19
C GLU A 291 3.87 -2.89 30.27
N MET A 292 2.95 -3.79 30.53
CA MET A 292 1.61 -3.79 29.94
C MET A 292 0.78 -2.59 30.47
N LYS A 293 1.31 -1.40 30.34
CA LYS A 293 0.47 -0.22 30.23
C LYS A 293 -0.30 -0.42 28.93
N LEU A 294 -1.56 -0.88 29.07
CA LEU A 294 -2.57 -0.67 28.05
C LEU A 294 -2.39 0.77 27.59
N CYS A 295 -1.66 0.98 26.48
CA CYS A 295 -1.56 2.31 25.91
C CYS A 295 -2.97 2.70 25.48
N PRO A 296 -3.65 3.60 26.19
CA PRO A 296 -5.01 4.02 25.82
C PRO A 296 -5.06 4.58 24.39
N GLY A 297 -3.91 5.06 23.88
CA GLY A 297 -3.77 5.60 22.53
C GLY A 297 -3.93 4.60 21.38
N HIS A 298 -3.88 3.29 21.59
CA HIS A 298 -4.18 2.30 20.57
C HIS A 298 -5.67 1.99 20.42
N LEU A 299 -6.49 2.39 21.38
CA LEU A 299 -7.93 2.09 21.43
C LEU A 299 -8.84 3.25 21.00
N THR A 300 -8.30 4.44 20.79
CA THR A 300 -9.11 5.64 20.57
C THR A 300 -9.06 6.22 19.16
N VAL A 301 -8.86 5.40 18.13
CA VAL A 301 -9.17 5.89 16.80
C VAL A 301 -10.61 5.48 16.51
N ASN A 302 -11.51 6.46 16.47
CA ASN A 302 -12.89 6.30 16.01
C ASN A 302 -12.90 5.90 14.53
N TYR A 303 -12.49 4.66 14.21
CA TYR A 303 -12.56 4.11 12.84
C TYR A 303 -13.98 3.70 12.46
N PHE A 304 -14.87 3.69 13.42
CA PHE A 304 -16.24 3.24 13.21
C PHE A 304 -17.17 4.41 12.93
N SER A 305 -17.26 4.77 11.65
CA SER A 305 -18.40 5.54 11.20
C SER A 305 -19.63 4.64 11.12
N LEU A 306 -20.82 5.20 11.30
CA LEU A 306 -22.10 4.47 11.07
C LEU A 306 -22.11 3.76 9.70
N GLN A 307 -21.46 4.36 8.71
CA GLN A 307 -21.30 3.77 7.37
C GLN A 307 -20.48 2.47 7.41
N GLU A 308 -19.34 2.42 8.11
CA GLU A 308 -18.53 1.19 8.24
C GLU A 308 -19.32 0.10 8.99
N PHE A 309 -20.02 0.47 10.05
CA PHE A 309 -20.89 -0.46 10.78
C PHE A 309 -21.94 -1.07 9.88
N ALA A 310 -22.64 -0.26 9.06
CA ALA A 310 -23.64 -0.76 8.12
C ALA A 310 -23.04 -1.74 7.09
N TRP A 311 -21.86 -1.41 6.54
CA TRP A 311 -21.18 -2.29 5.59
C TRP A 311 -20.74 -3.62 6.23
N VAL A 312 -20.15 -3.62 7.41
CA VAL A 312 -19.74 -4.85 8.10
C VAL A 312 -20.95 -5.67 8.54
N SER A 313 -22.00 -5.03 9.04
CA SER A 313 -23.26 -5.71 9.41
C SER A 313 -23.91 -6.38 8.22
N SER A 314 -23.79 -5.83 7.02
CA SER A 314 -24.35 -6.40 5.80
C SER A 314 -23.79 -7.78 5.45
N PHE A 315 -22.56 -8.12 5.87
CA PHE A 315 -21.99 -9.46 5.76
C PHE A 315 -22.79 -10.49 6.57
N TYR A 316 -23.07 -10.18 7.81
CA TYR A 316 -23.83 -11.09 8.68
C TYR A 316 -25.26 -11.25 8.20
N ILE A 317 -25.91 -10.15 7.80
CA ILE A 317 -27.25 -10.17 7.20
C ILE A 317 -27.24 -11.06 5.96
N HIS A 318 -26.26 -10.88 5.06
CA HIS A 318 -26.09 -11.71 3.86
C HIS A 318 -25.96 -13.19 4.20
N TYR A 319 -25.06 -13.57 5.14
CA TYR A 319 -24.88 -14.97 5.53
C TYR A 319 -26.15 -15.56 6.18
N PHE A 320 -26.87 -14.82 7.02
CA PHE A 320 -28.12 -15.27 7.61
C PHE A 320 -29.25 -15.45 6.58
N ILE A 321 -29.31 -14.59 5.56
CA ILE A 321 -30.28 -14.75 4.46
C ILE A 321 -29.94 -15.98 3.62
N MET A 322 -28.65 -16.19 3.27
CA MET A 322 -28.24 -17.25 2.36
C MET A 322 -28.20 -18.63 3.04
N PHE A 323 -27.69 -18.72 4.26
CA PHE A 323 -27.44 -19.98 4.94
C PHE A 323 -28.37 -20.23 6.14
N GLY A 324 -28.97 -19.19 6.71
CA GLY A 324 -29.91 -19.29 7.84
C GLY A 324 -31.10 -20.24 7.63
N PRO A 325 -31.73 -20.27 6.45
CA PRO A 325 -32.82 -21.23 6.16
C PRO A 325 -32.40 -22.70 6.28
N PHE A 326 -31.11 -23.03 6.09
CA PHE A 326 -30.61 -24.41 6.12
C PHE A 326 -29.98 -24.78 7.47
N TYR A 327 -29.34 -23.83 8.17
CA TYR A 327 -28.57 -24.07 9.37
C TYR A 327 -29.20 -23.51 10.65
N GLY A 328 -30.23 -22.67 10.53
CA GLY A 328 -30.72 -21.87 11.65
C GLY A 328 -29.70 -20.86 12.14
N ILE A 329 -30.07 -20.13 13.19
CA ILE A 329 -29.21 -19.04 13.71
C ILE A 329 -27.85 -19.59 14.20
N PHE A 330 -27.88 -20.58 15.10
CA PHE A 330 -26.65 -21.14 15.70
C PHE A 330 -25.76 -21.84 14.68
N GLY A 331 -26.36 -22.63 13.76
CA GLY A 331 -25.58 -23.31 12.72
C GLY A 331 -24.93 -22.34 11.73
N THR A 332 -25.59 -21.22 11.40
CA THR A 332 -25.01 -20.18 10.56
C THR A 332 -23.82 -19.48 11.26
N ILE A 333 -23.96 -19.21 12.56
CA ILE A 333 -22.85 -18.67 13.35
C ILE A 333 -21.66 -19.64 13.34
N LEU A 334 -21.89 -20.93 13.57
CA LEU A 334 -20.84 -21.95 13.53
C LEU A 334 -20.20 -22.08 12.15
N LEU A 335 -20.97 -21.99 11.07
CA LEU A 335 -20.46 -21.98 9.71
C LEU A 335 -19.53 -20.77 9.48
N ILE A 336 -19.95 -19.57 9.89
CA ILE A 336 -19.10 -18.37 9.82
C ILE A 336 -17.79 -18.59 10.58
N PHE A 337 -17.87 -19.09 11.82
CA PHE A 337 -16.67 -19.39 12.62
C PHE A 337 -15.75 -20.41 11.96
N LEU A 338 -16.29 -21.49 11.40
CA LEU A 338 -15.53 -22.51 10.71
C LEU A 338 -14.79 -21.93 9.50
N VAL A 339 -15.48 -21.15 8.67
CA VAL A 339 -14.88 -20.48 7.50
C VAL A 339 -13.76 -19.52 7.96
N LYS A 340 -14.03 -18.70 8.98
CA LYS A 340 -13.03 -17.77 9.53
C LYS A 340 -11.81 -18.49 10.12
N PHE A 341 -12.03 -19.60 10.78
CA PHE A 341 -10.95 -20.43 11.32
C PHE A 341 -10.07 -21.03 10.21
N LEU A 342 -10.68 -21.51 9.12
CA LEU A 342 -9.94 -22.08 7.98
C LEU A 342 -9.20 -21.02 7.14
N GLU A 343 -9.78 -19.81 6.96
CA GLU A 343 -9.16 -18.76 6.16
C GLU A 343 -7.98 -18.07 6.85
N SER A 344 -8.06 -17.92 8.17
CA SER A 344 -7.10 -17.11 8.94
C SER A 344 -5.65 -17.56 8.82
N PRO A 345 -5.31 -18.88 8.89
CA PRO A 345 -3.94 -19.32 8.67
C PRO A 345 -3.42 -19.00 7.26
N TRP A 346 -4.29 -19.11 6.25
CA TRP A 346 -3.89 -18.80 4.88
C TRP A 346 -3.59 -17.32 4.71
N VAL A 347 -4.49 -16.44 5.17
CA VAL A 347 -4.28 -14.98 5.13
C VAL A 347 -3.02 -14.58 5.91
N ALA A 348 -2.86 -15.11 7.14
CA ALA A 348 -1.68 -14.84 7.96
C ALA A 348 -0.39 -15.31 7.27
N TYR A 349 -0.43 -16.47 6.62
CA TYR A 349 0.69 -16.99 5.86
C TYR A 349 1.08 -16.03 4.72
N VAL A 350 0.14 -15.66 3.88
CA VAL A 350 0.39 -14.80 2.71
C VAL A 350 0.90 -13.43 3.11
N THR A 351 0.35 -12.82 4.16
CA THR A 351 0.76 -11.48 4.61
C THR A 351 2.12 -11.47 5.32
N GLN A 352 2.54 -12.60 5.92
CA GLN A 352 3.75 -12.65 6.75
C GLN A 352 4.94 -13.36 6.10
N MET A 353 4.71 -14.21 5.09
CA MET A 353 5.75 -15.04 4.45
C MET A 353 6.93 -14.24 3.88
N SER A 354 6.70 -12.99 3.51
CA SER A 354 7.68 -12.12 2.87
C SER A 354 8.35 -11.13 3.84
N HIS A 355 7.82 -10.94 5.05
CA HIS A 355 8.30 -9.95 6.03
C HIS A 355 8.99 -10.59 7.22
N VAL A 356 8.41 -11.65 7.79
CA VAL A 356 8.98 -12.36 8.97
C VAL A 356 10.40 -12.85 8.75
N PRO A 357 10.78 -13.41 7.57
CA PRO A 357 12.16 -13.87 7.37
C PRO A 357 13.16 -12.74 7.13
N MET A 358 12.71 -11.49 7.03
CA MET A 358 13.54 -10.33 6.72
C MET A 358 13.99 -9.59 7.98
N ARG A 359 14.91 -8.64 7.80
CA ARG A 359 15.46 -7.86 8.90
C ARG A 359 14.41 -6.91 9.48
N ILE A 360 14.24 -6.93 10.80
CA ILE A 360 13.56 -5.90 11.55
C ILE A 360 14.60 -4.87 12.00
N SER A 361 14.39 -3.62 11.66
CA SER A 361 15.27 -2.52 12.02
C SER A 361 14.63 -1.65 13.11
N LYS A 362 15.45 -1.03 13.94
CA LYS A 362 15.05 0.16 14.69
C LYS A 362 14.99 1.34 13.72
N GLU A 363 14.41 2.43 14.17
CA GLU A 363 14.25 3.62 13.35
C GLU A 363 15.55 4.03 12.63
N GLU A 364 15.53 3.93 11.30
CA GLU A 364 16.61 4.35 10.41
C GLU A 364 15.96 5.12 9.26
N ASN A 365 16.46 6.33 9.02
CA ASN A 365 16.06 7.13 7.86
C ASN A 365 16.85 6.64 6.64
N ARG A 366 16.29 5.69 5.89
CA ARG A 366 16.86 5.12 4.65
C ARG A 366 16.13 5.68 3.43
N ASP A 367 16.78 5.57 2.26
CA ASP A 367 16.08 5.75 0.99
C ASP A 367 14.98 4.69 0.80
N TRP A 368 13.99 5.03 -0.03
CA TRP A 368 12.80 4.19 -0.24
C TRP A 368 13.15 2.79 -0.77
N LEU A 369 14.02 2.71 -1.81
CA LEU A 369 14.41 1.43 -2.41
C LEU A 369 15.06 0.50 -1.37
N SER A 370 16.08 0.98 -0.68
CA SER A 370 16.80 0.19 0.32
C SER A 370 15.89 -0.23 1.47
N ALA A 371 15.03 0.67 1.95
CA ALA A 371 14.11 0.39 3.04
C ALA A 371 13.18 -0.79 2.69
N GLN A 372 12.56 -0.75 1.50
CA GLN A 372 11.62 -1.78 1.08
C GLN A 372 12.30 -3.12 0.75
N VAL A 373 13.41 -3.10 0.00
CA VAL A 373 14.13 -4.33 -0.38
C VAL A 373 14.72 -5.06 0.83
N LEU A 374 15.17 -4.35 1.86
CA LEU A 374 15.70 -4.96 3.09
C LEU A 374 14.61 -5.52 4.00
N ALA A 375 13.39 -5.02 3.88
CA ALA A 375 12.23 -5.40 4.70
C ALA A 375 11.35 -6.47 4.07
N THR A 376 11.56 -6.79 2.79
CA THR A 376 10.71 -7.70 2.03
C THR A 376 11.51 -8.74 1.25
N CYS A 377 10.91 -9.91 1.03
CA CYS A 377 11.42 -10.89 0.07
C CYS A 377 10.29 -11.38 -0.84
N ASN A 378 10.65 -11.84 -2.03
CA ASN A 378 9.74 -12.50 -2.92
C ASN A 378 9.66 -14.01 -2.63
N VAL A 379 8.57 -14.62 -3.09
CA VAL A 379 8.41 -16.06 -3.18
C VAL A 379 8.44 -16.45 -4.66
N GLU A 380 9.01 -17.63 -4.95
CA GLU A 380 9.17 -18.15 -6.30
C GLU A 380 7.85 -18.09 -7.09
N GLN A 381 7.95 -17.64 -8.33
CA GLN A 381 6.80 -17.57 -9.22
C GLN A 381 6.39 -18.96 -9.70
N SER A 382 5.09 -19.24 -9.63
CA SER A 382 4.42 -20.33 -10.31
C SER A 382 2.95 -19.96 -10.47
N PHE A 383 2.22 -20.62 -11.36
CA PHE A 383 0.78 -20.42 -11.52
C PHE A 383 0.02 -20.61 -10.19
N PHE A 384 0.40 -21.65 -9.43
CA PHE A 384 -0.19 -21.91 -8.11
C PHE A 384 0.17 -20.81 -7.11
N ASN A 385 1.43 -20.39 -7.03
CA ASN A 385 1.85 -19.35 -6.07
C ASN A 385 1.19 -18.01 -6.39
N ASP A 386 1.10 -17.62 -7.67
CA ASP A 386 0.45 -16.39 -8.09
C ASP A 386 -1.04 -16.38 -7.69
N TRP A 387 -1.75 -17.50 -7.90
CA TRP A 387 -3.15 -17.65 -7.48
C TRP A 387 -3.29 -17.73 -5.96
N PHE A 388 -2.47 -18.54 -5.28
CA PHE A 388 -2.53 -18.79 -3.84
C PHE A 388 -2.26 -17.53 -3.02
N THR A 389 -1.40 -16.66 -3.53
CA THR A 389 -0.99 -15.42 -2.86
C THR A 389 -1.67 -14.17 -3.43
N GLY A 390 -2.43 -14.27 -4.52
CA GLY A 390 -2.96 -13.12 -5.26
C GLY A 390 -1.86 -12.20 -5.79
N HIS A 391 -0.77 -12.79 -6.30
CA HIS A 391 0.46 -12.11 -6.74
C HIS A 391 1.25 -11.41 -5.63
N LEU A 392 0.92 -11.59 -4.33
CA LEU A 392 1.73 -11.08 -3.21
C LEU A 392 3.03 -11.87 -3.00
N ASN A 393 3.30 -12.91 -3.80
CA ASN A 393 4.62 -13.51 -3.93
C ASN A 393 5.66 -12.57 -4.57
N PHE A 394 5.24 -11.47 -5.21
CA PHE A 394 6.10 -10.38 -5.69
C PHE A 394 6.10 -9.19 -4.71
N GLN A 395 6.44 -9.48 -3.45
CA GLN A 395 6.29 -8.50 -2.38
C GLN A 395 7.23 -7.30 -2.49
N ILE A 396 8.43 -7.50 -3.05
CA ILE A 396 9.38 -6.41 -3.28
C ILE A 396 8.79 -5.39 -4.27
N GLU A 397 8.26 -5.86 -5.39
CA GLU A 397 7.63 -5.02 -6.42
C GLU A 397 6.38 -4.34 -5.88
N HIS A 398 5.58 -5.07 -5.09
CA HIS A 398 4.41 -4.54 -4.43
C HIS A 398 4.76 -3.38 -3.49
N HIS A 399 5.75 -3.54 -2.63
CA HIS A 399 6.17 -2.49 -1.69
C HIS A 399 6.80 -1.29 -2.38
N LEU A 400 7.56 -1.51 -3.46
CA LEU A 400 8.17 -0.41 -4.23
C LEU A 400 7.13 0.39 -5.02
N PHE A 401 6.10 -0.29 -5.54
CA PHE A 401 5.09 0.27 -6.45
C PHE A 401 3.66 -0.14 -6.06
N PRO A 402 3.17 0.24 -4.86
CA PRO A 402 1.88 -0.23 -4.35
C PRO A 402 0.68 0.10 -5.25
N THR A 403 0.77 1.19 -6.02
CA THR A 403 -0.29 1.61 -6.96
C THR A 403 -0.21 0.90 -8.32
N MET A 404 0.75 0.00 -8.53
CA MET A 404 0.85 -0.83 -9.74
C MET A 404 -0.11 -2.03 -9.61
N PRO A 405 -0.91 -2.36 -10.66
CA PRO A 405 -1.73 -3.56 -10.66
C PRO A 405 -0.88 -4.84 -10.54
N CYS A 406 -1.28 -5.76 -9.67
CA CYS A 406 -0.49 -6.95 -9.31
C CYS A 406 -0.12 -7.85 -10.50
N HIS A 407 -0.96 -7.92 -11.54
CA HIS A 407 -0.68 -8.70 -12.75
C HIS A 407 0.54 -8.22 -13.56
N ASN A 408 1.13 -7.06 -13.21
CA ASN A 408 2.32 -6.53 -13.86
C ASN A 408 3.62 -6.80 -13.08
N TYR A 409 3.55 -7.23 -11.82
CA TYR A 409 4.74 -7.41 -10.97
C TYR A 409 5.77 -8.35 -11.58
N HIS A 410 5.34 -9.48 -12.16
CA HIS A 410 6.25 -10.44 -12.81
C HIS A 410 7.07 -9.85 -13.97
N LYS A 411 6.52 -8.83 -14.67
CA LYS A 411 7.23 -8.13 -15.77
C LYS A 411 8.27 -7.15 -15.23
N VAL A 412 8.04 -6.62 -14.06
CA VAL A 412 8.87 -5.58 -13.41
C VAL A 412 9.99 -6.21 -12.56
N ALA A 413 9.76 -7.38 -12.00
CA ALA A 413 10.71 -8.08 -11.14
C ALA A 413 12.14 -8.21 -11.71
N PRO A 414 12.36 -8.54 -13.01
CA PRO A 414 13.71 -8.57 -13.58
C PRO A 414 14.43 -7.22 -13.55
N LEU A 415 13.69 -6.11 -13.76
CA LEU A 415 14.25 -4.76 -13.78
C LEU A 415 14.62 -4.31 -12.36
N VAL A 416 13.77 -4.59 -11.36
CA VAL A 416 14.05 -4.34 -9.95
C VAL A 416 15.26 -5.14 -9.49
N ARG A 417 15.33 -6.42 -9.86
CA ARG A 417 16.50 -7.29 -9.55
C ARG A 417 17.80 -6.73 -10.12
N SER A 418 17.78 -6.25 -11.36
CA SER A 418 18.93 -5.62 -12.00
C SER A 418 19.37 -4.34 -11.26
N LEU A 419 18.41 -3.50 -10.87
CA LEU A 419 18.70 -2.30 -10.09
C LEU A 419 19.31 -2.62 -8.73
N CYS A 420 18.75 -3.62 -8.02
CA CYS A 420 19.28 -4.10 -6.75
C CYS A 420 20.74 -4.58 -6.91
N ALA A 421 21.01 -5.38 -7.94
CA ALA A 421 22.36 -5.87 -8.23
C ALA A 421 23.35 -4.74 -8.52
N LYS A 422 22.94 -3.70 -9.29
CA LYS A 422 23.76 -2.51 -9.57
C LYS A 422 24.23 -1.80 -8.30
N HIS A 423 23.37 -1.77 -7.26
CA HIS A 423 23.66 -1.07 -6.00
C HIS A 423 24.05 -2.00 -4.84
N GLY A 424 24.34 -3.28 -5.10
CA GLY A 424 24.73 -4.25 -4.07
C GLY A 424 23.63 -4.56 -3.07
N LEU A 425 22.35 -4.32 -3.39
CA LEU A 425 21.19 -4.69 -2.58
C LEU A 425 20.83 -6.15 -2.83
N GLN A 426 20.61 -6.90 -1.77
CA GLN A 426 20.25 -8.30 -1.88
C GLN A 426 18.75 -8.44 -2.23
N TYR A 427 18.46 -8.78 -3.48
CA TYR A 427 17.12 -9.15 -3.93
C TYR A 427 16.83 -10.62 -3.54
N VAL A 428 16.04 -10.81 -2.46
CA VAL A 428 15.79 -12.12 -1.87
C VAL A 428 14.57 -12.77 -2.51
N ASN A 429 14.72 -13.99 -3.03
CA ASN A 429 13.64 -14.83 -3.54
C ASN A 429 13.71 -16.21 -2.90
N LYS A 430 12.59 -16.75 -2.38
CA LYS A 430 12.54 -17.98 -1.59
C LYS A 430 11.48 -18.94 -2.10
N PRO A 431 11.68 -20.27 -1.98
CA PRO A 431 10.60 -21.22 -2.17
C PRO A 431 9.45 -21.01 -1.19
N LEU A 432 8.20 -21.22 -1.64
CA LEU A 432 6.99 -20.97 -0.85
C LEU A 432 7.08 -21.59 0.56
N LEU A 433 7.39 -22.87 0.67
CA LEU A 433 7.46 -23.58 1.95
C LEU A 433 8.68 -23.20 2.82
N LYS A 434 9.75 -22.67 2.21
CA LYS A 434 10.95 -22.25 2.95
C LYS A 434 10.89 -20.79 3.43
N SER A 435 9.94 -20.01 2.93
CA SER A 435 9.81 -18.61 3.33
C SER A 435 9.59 -18.44 4.84
N LEU A 436 8.98 -19.42 5.50
CA LEU A 436 8.70 -19.39 6.93
C LEU A 436 9.70 -20.16 7.79
N SER A 437 10.41 -21.15 7.24
CA SER A 437 11.24 -22.04 8.05
C SER A 437 12.53 -21.41 8.58
N ALA A 438 12.91 -20.24 8.03
CA ALA A 438 14.26 -19.71 8.23
C ALA A 438 14.52 -19.06 9.59
N ARG A 439 13.50 -18.69 10.40
CA ARG A 439 13.68 -18.00 11.70
C ARG A 439 12.67 -18.29 12.82
N SER A 440 11.69 -19.11 12.61
CA SER A 440 10.60 -19.23 13.59
C SER A 440 10.17 -20.67 13.85
N SER A 441 10.77 -21.32 14.85
CA SER A 441 10.16 -22.45 15.57
C SER A 441 8.80 -22.11 16.21
N HIS A 442 8.42 -20.83 16.23
CA HIS A 442 7.21 -20.30 16.84
C HIS A 442 6.12 -19.87 15.83
N PHE A 443 6.36 -19.98 14.50
CA PHE A 443 5.42 -19.53 13.47
C PHE A 443 4.03 -20.18 13.58
N PRO A 444 3.87 -21.49 13.81
CA PRO A 444 2.53 -22.08 13.93
C PRO A 444 1.73 -21.48 15.09
N LEU A 445 2.40 -21.22 16.21
CA LEU A 445 1.79 -20.59 17.39
C LEU A 445 1.47 -19.12 17.11
N THR A 446 2.36 -18.40 16.45
CA THR A 446 2.16 -16.99 16.07
C THR A 446 1.02 -16.83 15.08
N ALA A 447 0.91 -17.71 14.09
CA ALA A 447 -0.20 -17.73 13.13
C ALA A 447 -1.53 -18.07 13.83
N CYS A 448 -1.53 -19.04 14.72
CA CYS A 448 -2.72 -19.41 15.51
C CYS A 448 -3.17 -18.26 16.42
N LEU A 449 -2.25 -17.61 17.10
CA LEU A 449 -2.52 -16.47 17.98
C LEU A 449 -2.88 -15.20 17.21
N HIS A 450 -2.30 -14.98 16.04
CA HIS A 450 -2.73 -13.94 15.12
C HIS A 450 -4.16 -14.19 14.64
N THR A 451 -4.50 -15.44 14.39
CA THR A 451 -5.86 -15.91 14.06
C THR A 451 -6.84 -15.64 15.20
N ILE A 452 -6.48 -16.00 16.44
CA ILE A 452 -7.31 -15.76 17.63
C ILE A 452 -7.45 -14.27 17.89
N HIS A 453 -6.36 -13.51 17.84
CA HIS A 453 -6.37 -12.06 17.97
C HIS A 453 -7.23 -11.41 16.87
N TRP A 454 -7.11 -11.92 15.66
CA TRP A 454 -7.88 -11.48 14.50
C TRP A 454 -9.38 -11.79 14.69
N LEU A 455 -9.75 -13.02 15.09
CA LEU A 455 -11.12 -13.41 15.40
C LEU A 455 -11.73 -12.57 16.52
N VAL A 456 -11.01 -12.40 17.63
CA VAL A 456 -11.49 -11.66 18.80
C VAL A 456 -11.69 -10.17 18.50
N ASN A 457 -10.82 -9.58 17.67
CA ASN A 457 -10.92 -8.14 17.34
C ASN A 457 -11.91 -7.82 16.21
N HIS A 458 -12.43 -8.83 15.50
CA HIS A 458 -13.27 -8.62 14.30
C HIS A 458 -14.68 -9.19 14.44
N LEU A 459 -15.02 -9.78 15.59
CA LEU A 459 -16.41 -10.09 15.88
C LEU A 459 -17.20 -8.79 16.14
N PRO A 460 -18.40 -8.60 15.55
CA PRO A 460 -19.25 -7.42 15.82
C PRO A 460 -19.52 -7.21 17.29
N ILE A 461 -19.63 -8.30 18.04
CA ILE A 461 -19.80 -8.30 19.52
C ILE A 461 -18.62 -7.61 20.21
N SER A 462 -17.38 -7.75 19.75
CA SER A 462 -16.23 -7.08 20.34
C SER A 462 -16.29 -5.55 20.15
N TYR A 463 -16.91 -5.09 19.07
CA TYR A 463 -17.15 -3.67 18.84
C TYR A 463 -18.29 -3.14 19.73
N LEU A 464 -19.39 -3.90 19.88
CA LEU A 464 -20.50 -3.56 20.76
C LEU A 464 -20.09 -3.57 22.24
N LEU A 465 -19.33 -4.59 22.66
CA LEU A 465 -18.86 -4.68 24.05
C LEU A 465 -17.85 -3.59 24.42
N ARG A 466 -17.06 -3.09 23.46
CA ARG A 466 -16.15 -1.97 23.69
C ARG A 466 -16.88 -0.66 23.92
N ASP A 467 -17.99 -0.41 23.20
CA ASP A 467 -18.80 0.80 23.36
C ASP A 467 -19.69 0.75 24.61
N ILE A 468 -20.10 -0.45 25.06
CA ILE A 468 -20.89 -0.64 26.28
C ILE A 468 -20.03 -0.61 27.54
N CYS A 469 -18.78 -1.10 27.49
CA CYS A 469 -17.90 -1.17 28.64
C CYS A 469 -17.05 0.09 28.89
N MET A 470 -17.07 1.09 28.00
CA MET A 470 -16.42 2.38 28.19
C MET A 470 -17.43 3.51 27.99
N PRO A 471 -18.10 3.98 29.04
CA PRO A 471 -18.82 5.25 28.98
C PRO A 471 -17.80 6.34 28.63
N SER A 472 -18.19 7.22 27.72
CA SER A 472 -17.43 8.37 27.23
C SER A 472 -16.78 9.13 28.39
N MET A 473 -15.50 8.87 28.66
CA MET A 473 -14.72 9.78 29.48
C MET A 473 -14.46 11.03 28.65
N ASP A 474 -15.24 12.04 28.94
CA ASP A 474 -15.07 13.41 28.49
C ASP A 474 -13.66 13.88 28.88
N VAL A 475 -12.72 13.81 27.93
CA VAL A 475 -11.36 14.30 28.13
C VAL A 475 -11.39 15.80 27.94
N ARG A 476 -11.75 16.52 29.01
CA ARG A 476 -11.44 17.93 29.10
C ARG A 476 -9.91 18.09 29.08
N PRO A 477 -9.39 19.06 28.33
CA PRO A 477 -7.96 19.27 28.30
C PRO A 477 -7.47 19.70 29.68
N PHE A 478 -6.54 18.93 30.25
CA PHE A 478 -5.80 19.31 31.44
C PHE A 478 -5.01 20.58 31.10
N ARG A 479 -5.47 21.74 31.61
CA ARG A 479 -4.67 22.96 31.69
C ARG A 479 -3.59 22.71 32.72
N GLU A 480 -2.37 22.54 32.33
CA GLU A 480 -1.21 22.67 33.20
C GLU A 480 -1.12 24.11 33.69
N HIS A 481 -1.44 24.31 34.94
CA HIS A 481 -1.04 25.47 35.70
C HIS A 481 0.43 25.35 36.07
N GLN A 482 1.32 25.85 35.18
CA GLN A 482 2.64 26.29 35.62
C GLN A 482 2.52 27.67 36.27
N GLN A 483 2.37 27.71 37.55
CA GLN A 483 2.73 28.90 38.34
C GLN A 483 4.16 28.73 38.84
N CYS A 484 5.04 29.43 38.13
CA CYS A 484 6.38 29.73 38.58
C CYS A 484 6.31 30.67 39.79
N ASN A 485 6.60 30.18 40.98
CA ASN A 485 6.93 31.04 42.08
C ASN A 485 8.44 31.20 42.20
N VAL A 486 8.93 32.30 41.61
CA VAL A 486 10.21 32.92 42.01
C VAL A 486 9.91 33.84 43.18
N LYS A 487 10.38 33.49 44.38
CA LYS A 487 10.79 34.48 45.43
C LYS A 487 11.73 33.80 46.43
N LYS A 488 12.89 34.38 46.46
CA LYS A 488 14.00 34.53 47.38
C LYS A 488 15.16 33.61 47.15
#